data_f584631049b84999afd7b0404f2998b5
#
_entry.id   f584631049b84999afd7b0404f2998b5
#
_cell.length_a   1.000
_cell.length_b   1.000
_cell.length_c   1.000
_cell.angle_alpha   90.00
_cell.angle_beta   90.00
_cell.angle_gamma   90.00
#
_symmetry.space_group_name_H-M   'P 1'
#
loop_
_entity.id
_entity.type
_entity.pdbx_description
1 polymer ?
#
loop_
_entity_poly.entity_id
_entity_poly.type
_entity_poly.pdbx_seq_one_letter_code
_entity_poly.pdbx_strand_id
1 'polypeptide(L)'
;DIKDARIAIFDQSKDDVTKEITTKLLSSGYFLLDRYLDNTNDIESIFRKGKVKEVLVFEPNFGRTLEKEGKANVQILVDASDPNVGKLLANYTQGILNDYIMKEMGDLNMPMQIKPEVRMYFNEELQSVYMFVPGIMALILMLISAMMTSISITKEKEMGTMEILLVSPLKPIQIILGKVAPYLVLSILNALIIVMIGSFVFGVPIYGSTILLMLETILFIMMALCLGIMISTVAKN
;
A
#
# COMPACT_ATOMS: atom_id res chain seq x y z
N ASP A 1 0.20 -16.32 -0.04
CA ASP A 1 1.64 -16.57 0.21
C ASP A 1 2.43 -15.34 -0.20
N ILE A 2 3.08 -14.70 0.79
CA ILE A 2 4.03 -13.62 0.51
C ILE A 2 5.37 -14.30 0.27
N LYS A 3 5.95 -14.07 -0.91
CA LYS A 3 7.32 -14.45 -1.24
C LYS A 3 8.09 -13.19 -1.58
N ASP A 4 9.36 -13.18 -1.26
CA ASP A 4 10.30 -12.12 -1.63
C ASP A 4 9.95 -10.73 -1.03
N ALA A 5 9.40 -10.70 0.19
CA ALA A 5 9.16 -9.45 0.90
C ALA A 5 10.50 -8.77 1.21
N ARG A 6 10.66 -7.51 0.77
CA ARG A 6 11.90 -6.76 1.01
C ARG A 6 11.94 -6.27 2.44
N ILE A 7 13.03 -6.59 3.13
CA ILE A 7 13.30 -6.17 4.50
C ILE A 7 14.57 -5.33 4.57
N ALA A 8 14.64 -4.45 5.55
CA ALA A 8 15.87 -3.79 5.95
C ALA A 8 16.22 -4.19 7.39
N ILE A 9 17.49 -4.12 7.73
CA ILE A 9 17.99 -4.52 9.04
C ILE A 9 18.78 -3.37 9.64
N PHE A 10 18.40 -2.99 10.86
CA PHE A 10 19.14 -2.06 11.68
C PHE A 10 19.77 -2.85 12.84
N ASP A 11 20.99 -3.30 12.64
CA ASP A 11 21.72 -4.10 13.60
C ASP A 11 22.69 -3.22 14.39
N GLN A 12 22.35 -2.95 15.66
CA GLN A 12 23.19 -2.17 16.56
C GLN A 12 24.23 -3.03 17.30
N SER A 13 24.06 -4.35 17.28
CA SER A 13 24.96 -5.31 17.95
C SER A 13 26.09 -5.76 17.06
N LYS A 14 25.78 -6.07 15.80
CA LYS A 14 26.72 -6.58 14.78
C LYS A 14 27.50 -7.82 15.24
N ASP A 15 26.89 -8.64 16.12
CA ASP A 15 27.46 -9.87 16.64
C ASP A 15 27.10 -11.10 15.76
N ASP A 16 27.60 -12.25 16.15
CA ASP A 16 27.40 -13.47 15.36
C ASP A 16 25.98 -14.00 15.49
N VAL A 17 25.31 -13.78 16.63
CA VAL A 17 23.91 -14.16 16.87
C VAL A 17 22.97 -13.39 15.94
N THR A 18 23.14 -12.07 15.82
CA THR A 18 22.30 -11.25 14.91
C THR A 18 22.53 -11.61 13.45
N LYS A 19 23.76 -11.95 13.06
CA LYS A 19 24.07 -12.43 11.70
C LYS A 19 23.40 -13.77 11.41
N GLU A 20 23.41 -14.70 12.38
CA GLU A 20 22.80 -16.01 12.24
C GLU A 20 21.29 -15.92 12.10
N ILE A 21 20.63 -15.14 12.95
CA ILE A 21 19.19 -14.84 12.84
C ILE A 21 18.86 -14.22 11.48
N THR A 22 19.65 -13.24 11.04
CA THR A 22 19.50 -12.61 9.73
C THR A 22 19.61 -13.64 8.59
N THR A 23 20.63 -14.50 8.65
CA THR A 23 20.83 -15.54 7.64
C THR A 23 19.65 -16.51 7.61
N LYS A 24 19.13 -16.90 8.78
CA LYS A 24 17.97 -17.77 8.89
C LYS A 24 16.72 -17.12 8.31
N LEU A 25 16.50 -15.84 8.57
CA LEU A 25 15.40 -15.06 7.97
C LEU A 25 15.49 -15.04 6.44
N LEU A 26 16.66 -14.72 5.88
CA LEU A 26 16.86 -14.64 4.44
C LEU A 26 16.78 -16.01 3.74
N SER A 27 17.23 -17.07 4.42
CA SER A 27 17.16 -18.44 3.89
C SER A 27 15.75 -19.06 3.93
N SER A 28 14.81 -18.42 4.63
CA SER A 28 13.42 -18.90 4.73
C SER A 28 12.64 -18.87 3.41
N GLY A 29 13.10 -18.09 2.42
CA GLY A 29 12.41 -17.87 1.15
C GLY A 29 11.22 -16.88 1.21
N TYR A 30 10.96 -16.29 2.37
CA TYR A 30 9.93 -15.27 2.52
C TYR A 30 10.48 -13.86 2.38
N PHE A 31 11.75 -13.65 2.73
CA PHE A 31 12.37 -12.35 2.87
C PHE A 31 13.57 -12.15 1.95
N LEU A 32 13.67 -10.95 1.37
CA LEU A 32 14.83 -10.48 0.63
C LEU A 32 15.43 -9.25 1.32
N LEU A 33 16.73 -9.28 1.57
CA LEU A 33 17.42 -8.13 2.12
C LEU A 33 17.52 -7.01 1.08
N ASP A 34 16.95 -5.84 1.37
CA ASP A 34 17.15 -4.64 0.57
C ASP A 34 18.44 -3.93 0.98
N ARG A 35 18.62 -3.67 2.29
CA ARG A 35 19.80 -3.01 2.84
C ARG A 35 19.95 -3.14 4.35
N TYR A 36 21.17 -2.86 4.83
CA TYR A 36 21.38 -2.53 6.22
C TYR A 36 21.20 -1.03 6.45
N LEU A 37 20.69 -0.65 7.63
CA LEU A 37 20.50 0.73 8.05
C LEU A 37 21.56 1.09 9.08
N ASP A 38 22.05 2.32 8.99
CA ASP A 38 23.00 2.87 9.96
C ASP A 38 22.34 3.86 10.92
N ASN A 39 21.12 4.35 10.59
CA ASN A 39 20.43 5.36 11.38
C ASN A 39 18.93 5.07 11.50
N THR A 40 18.39 5.26 12.71
CA THR A 40 16.95 5.10 13.01
C THR A 40 16.09 6.09 12.21
N ASN A 41 16.61 7.27 11.89
CA ASN A 41 15.87 8.30 11.14
C ASN A 41 15.56 7.87 9.70
N ASP A 42 16.27 6.90 9.17
CA ASP A 42 16.07 6.41 7.80
C ASP A 42 14.85 5.47 7.68
N ILE A 43 14.37 4.92 8.80
CA ILE A 43 13.29 3.92 8.82
C ILE A 43 12.01 4.48 8.20
N GLU A 44 11.56 5.66 8.65
CA GLU A 44 10.34 6.26 8.11
C GLU A 44 10.48 6.60 6.61
N SER A 45 11.65 7.11 6.21
CA SER A 45 11.93 7.45 4.81
C SER A 45 11.89 6.23 3.88
N ILE A 46 12.30 5.06 4.39
CA ILE A 46 12.32 3.81 3.63
C ILE A 46 10.92 3.24 3.45
N PHE A 47 10.09 3.28 4.49
CA PHE A 47 8.70 2.88 4.37
C PHE A 47 7.92 3.79 3.43
N ARG A 48 8.14 5.11 3.46
CA ARG A 48 7.54 6.07 2.52
C ARG A 48 7.91 5.80 1.06
N LYS A 49 9.08 5.23 0.78
CA LYS A 49 9.48 4.81 -0.57
C LYS A 49 8.76 3.55 -1.05
N GLY A 50 8.04 2.84 -0.17
CA GLY A 50 7.20 1.69 -0.47
C GLY A 50 7.92 0.42 -0.90
N LYS A 51 9.26 0.41 -0.90
CA LYS A 51 10.07 -0.75 -1.34
C LYS A 51 10.27 -1.78 -0.25
N VAL A 52 10.49 -1.32 0.98
CA VAL A 52 10.72 -2.16 2.16
C VAL A 52 9.40 -2.33 2.90
N LYS A 53 9.09 -3.55 3.29
CA LYS A 53 7.85 -3.90 3.99
C LYS A 53 8.04 -4.18 5.47
N GLU A 54 9.28 -4.51 5.88
CA GLU A 54 9.59 -4.77 7.27
C GLU A 54 11.02 -4.31 7.60
N VAL A 55 11.21 -3.79 8.80
CA VAL A 55 12.53 -3.44 9.34
C VAL A 55 12.71 -4.15 10.67
N LEU A 56 13.79 -4.93 10.78
CA LEU A 56 14.21 -5.52 12.03
C LEU A 56 15.26 -4.63 12.69
N VAL A 57 15.05 -4.37 13.98
CA VAL A 57 15.98 -3.59 14.80
C VAL A 57 16.48 -4.47 15.93
N PHE A 58 17.77 -4.77 15.93
CA PHE A 58 18.44 -5.47 17.03
C PHE A 58 19.03 -4.47 18.00
N GLU A 59 18.82 -4.68 19.30
CA GLU A 59 19.39 -3.84 20.36
C GLU A 59 20.91 -3.98 20.47
N PRO A 60 21.61 -3.00 21.04
CA PRO A 60 23.06 -3.09 21.26
C PRO A 60 23.41 -4.27 22.18
N ASN A 61 24.50 -4.98 21.86
CA ASN A 61 24.98 -6.17 22.60
C ASN A 61 23.94 -7.31 22.69
N PHE A 62 23.12 -7.48 21.67
CA PHE A 62 22.01 -8.43 21.62
C PHE A 62 22.43 -9.86 22.01
N GLY A 63 23.46 -10.43 21.35
CA GLY A 63 23.95 -11.78 21.63
C GLY A 63 24.45 -11.92 23.07
N ARG A 64 25.21 -10.93 23.55
CA ARG A 64 25.72 -10.97 24.94
C ARG A 64 24.60 -10.90 25.98
N THR A 65 23.56 -10.10 25.71
CA THR A 65 22.39 -9.96 26.60
C THR A 65 21.59 -11.26 26.59
N LEU A 66 21.39 -11.86 25.42
CA LEU A 66 20.71 -13.15 25.28
C LEU A 66 21.43 -14.28 26.03
N GLU A 67 22.75 -14.37 25.93
CA GLU A 67 23.55 -15.38 26.60
C GLU A 67 23.61 -15.20 28.14
N LYS A 68 23.71 -13.94 28.63
CA LYS A 68 23.87 -13.66 30.05
C LYS A 68 22.57 -13.60 30.82
N GLU A 69 21.56 -12.96 30.22
CA GLU A 69 20.29 -12.67 30.88
C GLU A 69 19.17 -13.63 30.43
N GLY A 70 19.44 -14.45 29.42
CA GLY A 70 18.46 -15.34 28.81
C GLY A 70 17.34 -14.57 28.08
N LYS A 71 17.46 -13.24 27.88
CA LYS A 71 16.43 -12.40 27.26
C LYS A 71 17.08 -11.31 26.42
N ALA A 72 16.58 -11.10 25.22
CA ALA A 72 16.96 -9.99 24.36
C ALA A 72 15.73 -9.46 23.60
N ASN A 73 15.77 -8.19 23.19
CA ASN A 73 14.65 -7.54 22.50
C ASN A 73 14.97 -7.34 21.03
N VAL A 74 14.00 -7.70 20.18
CA VAL A 74 14.02 -7.39 18.76
C VAL A 74 12.78 -6.58 18.43
N GLN A 75 12.96 -5.39 17.87
CA GLN A 75 11.84 -4.60 17.38
C GLN A 75 11.56 -4.95 15.92
N ILE A 76 10.32 -5.29 15.63
CA ILE A 76 9.81 -5.63 14.29
C ILE A 76 8.91 -4.49 13.84
N LEU A 77 9.39 -3.67 12.93
CA LEU A 77 8.64 -2.55 12.36
C LEU A 77 8.08 -2.99 11.01
N VAL A 78 6.77 -2.87 10.83
CA VAL A 78 6.09 -3.39 9.63
C VAL A 78 5.25 -2.30 8.98
N ASP A 79 5.31 -2.21 7.66
CA ASP A 79 4.40 -1.40 6.85
C ASP A 79 3.01 -2.06 6.87
N ALA A 80 2.10 -1.50 7.67
CA ALA A 80 0.74 -1.97 7.83
C ALA A 80 -0.29 -1.20 6.96
N SER A 81 0.15 -0.58 5.87
CA SER A 81 -0.75 0.02 4.87
C SER A 81 -1.74 -1.02 4.34
N ASP A 82 -1.29 -2.27 4.18
CA ASP A 82 -2.14 -3.45 4.08
C ASP A 82 -2.07 -4.23 5.40
N PRO A 83 -3.16 -4.23 6.20
CA PRO A 83 -3.18 -4.89 7.50
C PRO A 83 -2.95 -6.41 7.44
N ASN A 84 -3.41 -7.05 6.36
CA ASN A 84 -3.26 -8.50 6.19
C ASN A 84 -1.80 -8.87 5.92
N VAL A 85 -1.16 -8.12 5.03
CA VAL A 85 0.26 -8.28 4.71
C VAL A 85 1.12 -7.98 5.94
N GLY A 86 0.84 -6.88 6.64
CA GLY A 86 1.58 -6.49 7.83
C GLY A 86 1.52 -7.55 8.93
N LYS A 87 0.33 -8.06 9.24
CA LYS A 87 0.15 -9.12 10.23
C LYS A 87 0.86 -10.42 9.83
N LEU A 88 0.81 -10.77 8.54
CA LEU A 88 1.41 -11.99 8.03
C LEU A 88 2.94 -11.94 8.11
N LEU A 89 3.56 -10.82 7.73
CA LEU A 89 5.00 -10.60 7.84
C LEU A 89 5.47 -10.70 9.29
N ALA A 90 4.82 -9.96 10.21
CA ALA A 90 5.12 -10.03 11.63
C ALA A 90 5.05 -11.46 12.19
N ASN A 91 4.03 -12.24 11.79
CA ASN A 91 3.88 -13.62 12.22
C ASN A 91 5.00 -14.52 11.67
N TYR A 92 5.43 -14.34 10.43
CA TYR A 92 6.53 -15.11 9.84
C TYR A 92 7.85 -14.81 10.55
N THR A 93 8.15 -13.55 10.78
CA THR A 93 9.36 -13.14 11.50
C THR A 93 9.35 -13.68 12.93
N GLN A 94 8.24 -13.56 13.67
CA GLN A 94 8.11 -14.14 14.99
C GLN A 94 8.27 -15.67 14.99
N GLY A 95 7.69 -16.35 14.01
CA GLY A 95 7.84 -17.80 13.85
C GLY A 95 9.30 -18.21 13.67
N ILE A 96 10.05 -17.50 12.82
CA ILE A 96 11.49 -17.79 12.57
C ILE A 96 12.33 -17.49 13.80
N LEU A 97 12.05 -16.39 14.53
CA LEU A 97 12.72 -16.08 15.78
C LEU A 97 12.48 -17.15 16.86
N ASN A 98 11.22 -17.60 17.00
CA ASN A 98 10.88 -18.67 17.94
C ASN A 98 11.56 -20.01 17.57
N ASP A 99 11.61 -20.33 16.28
CA ASP A 99 12.31 -21.54 15.80
C ASP A 99 13.81 -21.46 16.01
N TYR A 100 14.40 -20.26 15.93
CA TYR A 100 15.80 -20.03 16.28
C TYR A 100 16.04 -20.32 17.77
N ILE A 101 15.23 -19.74 18.64
CA ILE A 101 15.36 -19.93 20.09
C ILE A 101 15.18 -21.39 20.49
N MET A 102 14.16 -22.08 19.95
CA MET A 102 13.92 -23.50 20.26
C MET A 102 15.12 -24.38 19.91
N LYS A 103 15.81 -24.07 18.83
CA LYS A 103 17.01 -24.79 18.41
C LYS A 103 18.16 -24.54 19.37
N GLU A 104 18.43 -23.28 19.73
CA GLU A 104 19.49 -22.89 20.66
C GLU A 104 19.24 -23.40 22.09
N MET A 105 17.97 -23.37 22.56
CA MET A 105 17.61 -23.93 23.88
C MET A 105 17.88 -25.42 23.97
N GLY A 106 17.69 -26.17 22.87
CA GLY A 106 18.00 -27.61 22.84
C GLY A 106 19.49 -27.91 23.09
N ASP A 107 20.37 -27.03 22.68
CA ASP A 107 21.82 -27.18 22.79
C ASP A 107 22.39 -26.69 24.12
N LEU A 108 21.74 -25.67 24.76
CA LEU A 108 22.32 -24.97 25.93
C LEU A 108 21.64 -25.25 27.26
N ASN A 109 20.50 -25.95 27.30
CA ASN A 109 19.72 -26.24 28.54
C ASN A 109 19.37 -25.00 29.40
N MET A 110 19.37 -23.79 28.79
CA MET A 110 19.01 -22.53 29.44
C MET A 110 17.72 -21.97 28.87
N PRO A 111 16.82 -21.41 29.66
CA PRO A 111 15.61 -20.77 29.17
C PRO A 111 15.99 -19.44 28.49
N MET A 112 16.06 -19.43 27.15
CA MET A 112 16.27 -18.22 26.36
C MET A 112 14.96 -17.70 25.81
N GLN A 113 14.80 -16.38 25.75
CA GLN A 113 13.64 -15.73 25.18
C GLN A 113 14.03 -14.48 24.40
N ILE A 114 13.67 -14.44 23.14
CA ILE A 114 13.67 -13.19 22.37
C ILE A 114 12.28 -12.58 22.48
N LYS A 115 12.20 -11.30 22.91
CA LYS A 115 10.94 -10.56 22.96
C LYS A 115 10.78 -9.75 21.68
N PRO A 116 9.90 -10.16 20.75
CA PRO A 116 9.57 -9.35 19.61
C PRO A 116 8.63 -8.21 20.01
N GLU A 117 9.07 -6.98 19.85
CA GLU A 117 8.21 -5.80 19.91
C GLU A 117 7.74 -5.45 18.49
N VAL A 118 6.49 -5.79 18.17
CA VAL A 118 5.91 -5.50 16.88
C VAL A 118 5.29 -4.11 16.88
N ARG A 119 5.72 -3.24 15.97
CA ARG A 119 5.13 -1.93 15.75
C ARG A 119 4.68 -1.79 14.30
N MET A 120 3.40 -1.52 14.11
CA MET A 120 2.78 -1.34 12.81
C MET A 120 2.87 0.13 12.39
N TYR A 121 3.51 0.41 11.23
CA TYR A 121 3.57 1.74 10.64
C TYR A 121 2.33 2.02 9.79
N PHE A 122 1.87 3.25 9.78
CA PHE A 122 0.71 3.79 9.04
C PHE A 122 -0.67 3.29 9.50
N ASN A 123 -0.75 2.13 10.17
CA ASN A 123 -2.01 1.57 10.65
C ASN A 123 -1.75 0.73 11.91
N GLU A 124 -1.56 1.41 13.03
CA GLU A 124 -1.16 0.79 14.31
C GLU A 124 -2.19 -0.23 14.82
N GLU A 125 -3.47 0.01 14.57
CA GLU A 125 -4.58 -0.84 15.01
C GLU A 125 -4.96 -1.92 13.98
N LEU A 126 -4.25 -2.01 12.85
CA LEU A 126 -4.54 -2.94 11.75
C LEU A 126 -5.99 -2.84 11.25
N GLN A 127 -6.54 -1.62 11.21
CA GLN A 127 -7.92 -1.40 10.78
C GLN A 127 -8.05 -1.64 9.28
N SER A 128 -8.82 -2.64 8.90
CA SER A 128 -9.10 -2.95 7.49
C SER A 128 -9.82 -1.81 6.75
N VAL A 129 -10.51 -0.94 7.48
CA VAL A 129 -11.20 0.24 6.95
C VAL A 129 -10.26 1.17 6.18
N TYR A 130 -9.01 1.34 6.63
CA TYR A 130 -8.03 2.23 5.99
C TYR A 130 -7.58 1.74 4.61
N MET A 131 -7.70 0.46 4.33
CA MET A 131 -7.42 -0.12 3.01
C MET A 131 -8.68 -0.23 2.15
N PHE A 132 -9.78 -0.79 2.72
CA PHE A 132 -10.98 -1.11 1.95
C PHE A 132 -11.77 0.14 1.55
N VAL A 133 -11.89 1.13 2.44
CA VAL A 133 -12.70 2.32 2.15
C VAL A 133 -12.14 3.12 0.96
N PRO A 134 -10.85 3.50 0.90
CA PRO A 134 -10.30 4.17 -0.27
C PRO A 134 -10.41 3.32 -1.56
N GLY A 135 -10.20 2.01 -1.45
CA GLY A 135 -10.29 1.10 -2.59
C GLY A 135 -11.70 1.04 -3.19
N ILE A 136 -12.73 0.86 -2.35
CA ILE A 136 -14.14 0.86 -2.79
C ILE A 136 -14.54 2.22 -3.35
N MET A 137 -14.11 3.31 -2.72
CA MET A 137 -14.37 4.67 -3.18
C MET A 137 -13.78 4.91 -4.58
N ALA A 138 -12.55 4.46 -4.82
CA ALA A 138 -11.92 4.56 -6.14
C ALA A 138 -12.70 3.75 -7.19
N LEU A 139 -13.15 2.54 -6.86
CA LEU A 139 -13.98 1.72 -7.75
C LEU A 139 -15.30 2.42 -8.09
N ILE A 140 -16.00 2.96 -7.10
CA ILE A 140 -17.26 3.69 -7.32
C ILE A 140 -17.03 4.89 -8.22
N LEU A 141 -15.98 5.68 -7.96
CA LEU A 141 -15.64 6.84 -8.77
C LEU A 141 -15.34 6.45 -10.23
N MET A 142 -14.57 5.37 -10.44
CA MET A 142 -14.27 4.84 -11.77
C MET A 142 -15.53 4.40 -12.49
N LEU A 143 -16.39 3.60 -11.85
CA LEU A 143 -17.61 3.09 -12.46
C LEU A 143 -18.57 4.22 -12.84
N ILE A 144 -18.82 5.16 -11.94
CA ILE A 144 -19.72 6.29 -12.20
C ILE A 144 -19.19 7.13 -13.35
N SER A 145 -17.90 7.50 -13.34
CA SER A 145 -17.29 8.33 -14.39
C SER A 145 -17.33 7.64 -15.76
N ALA A 146 -16.96 6.37 -15.83
CA ALA A 146 -16.98 5.59 -17.07
C ALA A 146 -18.40 5.38 -17.59
N MET A 147 -19.36 5.03 -16.73
CA MET A 147 -20.77 4.83 -17.10
C MET A 147 -21.41 6.11 -17.63
N MET A 148 -21.26 7.23 -16.92
CA MET A 148 -21.86 8.50 -17.34
C MET A 148 -21.37 8.92 -18.71
N THR A 149 -20.06 8.83 -18.97
CA THR A 149 -19.47 9.15 -20.27
C THR A 149 -19.95 8.20 -21.36
N SER A 150 -19.94 6.88 -21.09
CA SER A 150 -20.40 5.87 -22.04
C SER A 150 -21.86 6.05 -22.42
N ILE A 151 -22.74 6.20 -21.44
CA ILE A 151 -24.19 6.40 -21.66
C ILE A 151 -24.44 7.69 -22.47
N SER A 152 -23.73 8.77 -22.17
CA SER A 152 -23.90 10.03 -22.90
C SER A 152 -23.61 9.89 -24.39
N ILE A 153 -22.49 9.24 -24.73
CA ILE A 153 -22.07 9.06 -26.12
C ILE A 153 -22.99 8.06 -26.83
N THR A 154 -23.36 6.97 -26.17
CA THR A 154 -24.27 5.96 -26.74
C THR A 154 -25.63 6.54 -27.02
N LYS A 155 -26.19 7.33 -26.10
CA LYS A 155 -27.48 8.00 -26.28
C LYS A 155 -27.50 8.94 -27.49
N GLU A 156 -26.40 9.64 -27.76
CA GLU A 156 -26.31 10.52 -28.94
C GLU A 156 -26.21 9.71 -30.25
N LYS A 157 -25.58 8.53 -30.22
CA LYS A 157 -25.61 7.62 -31.37
C LYS A 157 -27.04 7.13 -31.64
N GLU A 158 -27.76 6.73 -30.59
CA GLU A 158 -29.14 6.24 -30.70
C GLU A 158 -30.11 7.30 -31.20
N MET A 159 -29.93 8.56 -30.78
CA MET A 159 -30.77 9.67 -31.20
C MET A 159 -30.42 10.27 -32.58
N GLY A 160 -29.35 9.75 -33.25
CA GLY A 160 -28.88 10.24 -34.55
C GLY A 160 -28.22 11.63 -34.49
N THR A 161 -28.10 12.23 -33.32
CA THR A 161 -27.49 13.57 -33.15
C THR A 161 -25.99 13.55 -33.39
N MET A 162 -25.36 12.36 -33.33
CA MET A 162 -23.93 12.19 -33.64
C MET A 162 -23.62 12.51 -35.09
N GLU A 163 -24.52 12.18 -36.06
CA GLU A 163 -24.35 12.48 -37.46
C GLU A 163 -24.32 13.99 -37.74
N ILE A 164 -25.17 14.75 -37.05
CA ILE A 164 -25.20 16.20 -37.12
C ILE A 164 -23.88 16.83 -36.64
N LEU A 165 -23.32 16.26 -35.58
CA LEU A 165 -22.04 16.72 -35.05
C LEU A 165 -20.86 16.41 -36.01
N LEU A 166 -20.91 15.28 -36.71
CA LEU A 166 -19.88 14.87 -37.66
C LEU A 166 -19.85 15.71 -38.92
N VAL A 167 -20.98 16.28 -39.35
CA VAL A 167 -21.03 17.20 -40.52
C VAL A 167 -20.76 18.66 -40.14
N SER A 168 -20.61 18.96 -38.85
CA SER A 168 -20.25 20.30 -38.38
C SER A 168 -18.77 20.61 -38.65
N PRO A 169 -18.38 21.90 -38.76
CA PRO A 169 -16.98 22.29 -38.99
C PRO A 169 -16.07 22.10 -37.76
N LEU A 170 -16.53 21.37 -36.73
CA LEU A 170 -15.79 21.13 -35.52
C LEU A 170 -14.77 19.98 -35.68
N LYS A 171 -13.61 20.14 -35.08
CA LYS A 171 -12.63 19.07 -35.03
C LYS A 171 -13.12 17.96 -34.07
N PRO A 172 -12.88 16.66 -34.38
CA PRO A 172 -13.31 15.55 -33.48
C PRO A 172 -12.90 15.72 -32.02
N ILE A 173 -11.70 16.24 -31.77
CA ILE A 173 -11.20 16.51 -30.43
C ILE A 173 -12.04 17.55 -29.67
N GLN A 174 -12.56 18.57 -30.38
CA GLN A 174 -13.43 19.59 -29.75
C GLN A 174 -14.78 19.02 -29.35
N ILE A 175 -15.32 18.11 -30.17
CA ILE A 175 -16.55 17.38 -29.86
C ILE A 175 -16.37 16.53 -28.61
N ILE A 176 -15.27 15.75 -28.56
CA ILE A 176 -14.96 14.88 -27.43
C ILE A 176 -14.76 15.71 -26.15
N LEU A 177 -13.92 16.75 -26.20
CA LEU A 177 -13.64 17.60 -25.05
C LEU A 177 -14.92 18.32 -24.54
N GLY A 178 -15.74 18.83 -25.45
CA GLY A 178 -17.01 19.47 -25.07
C GLY A 178 -17.97 18.52 -24.36
N LYS A 179 -17.94 17.23 -24.68
CA LYS A 179 -18.77 16.21 -24.03
C LYS A 179 -18.17 15.72 -22.70
N VAL A 180 -16.88 15.58 -22.64
CA VAL A 180 -16.17 15.06 -21.46
C VAL A 180 -16.08 16.12 -20.35
N ALA A 181 -15.96 17.40 -20.71
CA ALA A 181 -15.79 18.49 -19.75
C ALA A 181 -16.84 18.54 -18.62
N PRO A 182 -18.17 18.46 -18.89
CA PRO A 182 -19.17 18.47 -17.83
C PRO A 182 -19.05 17.24 -16.91
N TYR A 183 -18.71 16.06 -17.45
CA TYR A 183 -18.52 14.85 -16.65
C TYR A 183 -17.24 14.90 -15.82
N LEU A 184 -16.20 15.55 -16.31
CA LEU A 184 -14.99 15.81 -15.54
C LEU A 184 -15.31 16.64 -14.28
N VAL A 185 -16.08 17.73 -14.46
CA VAL A 185 -16.48 18.58 -13.32
C VAL A 185 -17.33 17.80 -12.32
N LEU A 186 -18.31 17.04 -12.78
CA LEU A 186 -19.14 16.19 -11.91
C LEU A 186 -18.34 15.14 -11.18
N SER A 187 -17.39 14.49 -11.86
CA SER A 187 -16.51 13.49 -11.24
C SER A 187 -15.57 14.09 -10.21
N ILE A 188 -15.08 15.31 -10.41
CA ILE A 188 -14.28 16.03 -9.41
C ILE A 188 -15.14 16.35 -8.17
N LEU A 189 -16.39 16.81 -8.35
CA LEU A 189 -17.29 17.03 -7.22
C LEU A 189 -17.58 15.75 -6.45
N ASN A 190 -17.85 14.64 -7.14
CA ASN A 190 -18.00 13.33 -6.52
C ASN A 190 -16.73 12.91 -5.75
N ALA A 191 -15.54 13.09 -6.33
CA ALA A 191 -14.29 12.78 -5.66
C ALA A 191 -14.10 13.58 -4.37
N LEU A 192 -14.43 14.87 -4.37
CA LEU A 192 -14.37 15.70 -3.17
C LEU A 192 -15.31 15.18 -2.07
N ILE A 193 -16.55 14.84 -2.44
CA ILE A 193 -17.53 14.26 -1.50
C ILE A 193 -17.02 12.94 -0.95
N ILE A 194 -16.47 12.07 -1.80
CA ILE A 194 -15.92 10.78 -1.43
C ILE A 194 -14.76 10.93 -0.43
N VAL A 195 -13.81 11.83 -0.71
CA VAL A 195 -12.67 12.11 0.19
C VAL A 195 -13.17 12.68 1.53
N MET A 196 -14.15 13.57 1.51
CA MET A 196 -14.77 14.09 2.74
C MET A 196 -15.42 12.98 3.56
N ILE A 197 -16.21 12.11 2.95
CA ILE A 197 -16.85 10.98 3.65
C ILE A 197 -15.77 10.04 4.21
N GLY A 198 -14.75 9.71 3.42
CA GLY A 198 -13.64 8.86 3.86
C GLY A 198 -12.95 9.40 5.11
N SER A 199 -12.68 10.70 5.14
CA SER A 199 -11.98 11.32 6.27
C SER A 199 -12.89 11.56 7.48
N PHE A 200 -14.10 12.13 7.28
CA PHE A 200 -14.97 12.54 8.39
C PHE A 200 -15.87 11.44 8.94
N VAL A 201 -16.32 10.51 8.09
CA VAL A 201 -17.23 9.43 8.51
C VAL A 201 -16.46 8.18 8.89
N PHE A 202 -15.48 7.80 8.07
CA PHE A 202 -14.70 6.59 8.28
C PHE A 202 -13.38 6.82 9.03
N GLY A 203 -13.03 8.07 9.33
CA GLY A 203 -11.82 8.39 10.08
C GLY A 203 -10.52 8.01 9.35
N VAL A 204 -10.55 7.85 8.02
CA VAL A 204 -9.36 7.50 7.24
C VAL A 204 -8.40 8.68 7.25
N PRO A 205 -7.20 8.55 7.85
CA PRO A 205 -6.26 9.65 7.94
C PRO A 205 -5.62 9.92 6.57
N ILE A 206 -5.49 11.20 6.22
CA ILE A 206 -4.77 11.62 5.02
C ILE A 206 -3.34 11.96 5.42
N TYR A 207 -2.43 10.99 5.25
CA TYR A 207 -1.01 11.20 5.47
C TYR A 207 -0.35 11.69 4.18
N GLY A 208 0.14 12.93 4.18
CA GLY A 208 0.87 13.50 3.06
C GLY A 208 0.26 14.76 2.47
N SER A 209 0.56 15.04 1.20
CA SER A 209 0.08 16.24 0.51
C SER A 209 -1.32 16.03 -0.09
N THR A 210 -2.31 16.76 0.43
CA THR A 210 -3.67 16.77 -0.12
C THR A 210 -3.70 17.28 -1.57
N ILE A 211 -2.77 18.17 -1.95
CA ILE A 211 -2.67 18.67 -3.33
C ILE A 211 -2.25 17.54 -4.26
N LEU A 212 -1.27 16.73 -3.87
CA LEU A 212 -0.84 15.57 -4.65
C LEU A 212 -1.98 14.56 -4.80
N LEU A 213 -2.72 14.27 -3.73
CA LEU A 213 -3.89 13.39 -3.75
C LEU A 213 -4.94 13.89 -4.76
N MET A 214 -5.23 15.20 -4.77
CA MET A 214 -6.18 15.79 -5.72
C MET A 214 -5.69 15.66 -7.16
N LEU A 215 -4.41 15.89 -7.41
CA LEU A 215 -3.82 15.76 -8.75
C LEU A 215 -3.90 14.32 -9.26
N GLU A 216 -3.54 13.36 -8.43
CA GLU A 216 -3.66 11.93 -8.76
C GLU A 216 -5.13 11.52 -9.01
N THR A 217 -6.06 12.05 -8.20
CA THR A 217 -7.50 11.82 -8.38
C THR A 217 -7.99 12.37 -9.72
N ILE A 218 -7.55 13.56 -10.13
CA ILE A 218 -7.91 14.14 -11.43
C ILE A 218 -7.37 13.28 -12.58
N LEU A 219 -6.12 12.82 -12.50
CA LEU A 219 -5.54 11.91 -13.50
C LEU A 219 -6.32 10.58 -13.56
N PHE A 220 -6.70 10.03 -12.43
CA PHE A 220 -7.52 8.82 -12.34
C PHE A 220 -8.91 9.02 -13.00
N ILE A 221 -9.58 10.15 -12.74
CA ILE A 221 -10.86 10.50 -13.36
C ILE A 221 -10.70 10.62 -14.88
N MET A 222 -9.66 11.28 -15.37
CA MET A 222 -9.40 11.39 -16.80
C MET A 222 -9.24 10.01 -17.45
N MET A 223 -8.51 9.09 -16.81
CA MET A 223 -8.39 7.72 -17.25
C MET A 223 -9.74 7.00 -17.30
N ALA A 224 -10.57 7.15 -16.26
CA ALA A 224 -11.90 6.54 -16.19
C ALA A 224 -12.85 7.09 -17.27
N LEU A 225 -12.82 8.40 -17.54
CA LEU A 225 -13.58 9.02 -18.64
C LEU A 225 -13.13 8.50 -20.01
N CYS A 226 -11.83 8.34 -20.24
CA CYS A 226 -11.30 7.74 -21.47
C CYS A 226 -11.76 6.29 -21.66
N LEU A 227 -11.79 5.50 -20.59
CA LEU A 227 -12.36 4.15 -20.62
C LEU A 227 -13.85 4.18 -20.99
N GLY A 228 -14.62 5.12 -20.47
CA GLY A 228 -16.03 5.32 -20.84
C GLY A 228 -16.21 5.60 -22.33
N ILE A 229 -15.36 6.46 -22.92
CA ILE A 229 -15.36 6.73 -24.36
C ILE A 229 -15.04 5.44 -25.15
N MET A 230 -14.01 4.71 -24.73
CA MET A 230 -13.60 3.47 -25.38
C MET A 230 -14.73 2.44 -25.37
N ILE A 231 -15.39 2.23 -24.24
CA ILE A 231 -16.54 1.31 -24.11
C ILE A 231 -17.66 1.74 -25.09
N SER A 232 -17.98 3.04 -25.14
CA SER A 232 -19.01 3.57 -26.04
C SER A 232 -18.66 3.39 -27.53
N THR A 233 -17.37 3.34 -27.90
CA THR A 233 -16.97 3.13 -29.30
C THR A 233 -17.06 1.67 -29.71
N VAL A 234 -16.84 0.74 -28.77
CA VAL A 234 -16.89 -0.71 -29.01
C VAL A 234 -18.32 -1.26 -28.93
N ALA A 235 -19.17 -0.63 -28.12
CA ALA A 235 -20.57 -1.02 -28.03
C ALA A 235 -21.27 -0.84 -29.38
N LYS A 236 -21.60 -1.95 -30.03
CA LYS A 236 -22.46 -2.01 -31.22
C LYS A 236 -23.91 -2.01 -30.72
N ASN A 237 -24.73 -1.14 -31.31
CA ASN A 237 -26.20 -1.26 -31.23
C ASN A 237 -26.66 -2.46 -31.99
#